data_b1e0d20d2085f59b9d0e0b8c87151891
#
_entry.id   b1e0d20d2085f59b9d0e0b8c87151891
#
_cell.length_a   1.000
_cell.length_b   1.000
_cell.length_c   1.000
_cell.angle_alpha   90.00
_cell.angle_beta   90.00
_cell.angle_gamma   90.00
#
_symmetry.space_group_name_H-M   'P 1'
#
loop_
_entity.id
_entity.type
_entity.pdbx_description
1 polymer ?
#
loop_
_entity_poly.entity_id
_entity_poly.type
_entity_poly.pdbx_seq_one_letter_code
_entity_poly.pdbx_strand_id
1 'polypeptide(L)'
;MSIRIVVADDHALVLDAFAETLRAVPGFEIVGLINGAEHVLATVQQVRPTVAILNMGMAGVDCLRLAKEVREAQPRCGVALLAASPTRALVDRAVDAGALSVIPKHARLSHLVGAIRGVAAGCLTIDPVLIGAPTAGRHTLTQREREVLSLTVSGASVKEIAKELFLSCGTVRNLSSTAMRKLKGRNRFDAARIAYEQGWL
;
A
#
# COMPACT_ATOMS: atom_id res chain seq x y z
N MET A 1 -28.60 -4.63 -8.76
CA MET A 1 -27.69 -5.59 -8.09
C MET A 1 -27.00 -4.88 -6.95
N SER A 2 -26.96 -5.47 -5.75
CA SER A 2 -26.22 -4.92 -4.61
C SER A 2 -24.73 -5.23 -4.74
N ILE A 3 -23.88 -4.28 -4.30
CA ILE A 3 -22.44 -4.49 -4.17
C ILE A 3 -22.20 -5.15 -2.81
N ARG A 4 -21.77 -6.41 -2.82
CA ARG A 4 -21.50 -7.21 -1.63
C ARG A 4 -20.09 -6.93 -1.15
N ILE A 5 -19.96 -6.47 0.09
CA ILE A 5 -18.72 -5.93 0.64
C ILE A 5 -18.28 -6.74 1.85
N VAL A 6 -17.02 -7.13 1.87
CA VAL A 6 -16.30 -7.61 3.06
C VAL A 6 -15.34 -6.53 3.52
N VAL A 7 -15.25 -6.30 4.82
CA VAL A 7 -14.28 -5.36 5.42
C VAL A 7 -13.41 -6.12 6.42
N ALA A 8 -12.11 -5.93 6.34
CA ALA A 8 -11.12 -6.49 7.26
C ALA A 8 -10.29 -5.39 7.92
N ASP A 9 -10.30 -5.35 9.24
CA ASP A 9 -9.50 -4.45 10.08
C ASP A 9 -9.25 -5.15 11.42
N ASP A 10 -8.19 -4.84 12.13
CA ASP A 10 -7.88 -5.39 13.46
C ASP A 10 -8.47 -4.55 14.61
N HIS A 11 -9.20 -3.48 14.29
CA HIS A 11 -9.89 -2.61 15.24
C HIS A 11 -11.41 -2.82 15.17
N ALA A 12 -12.01 -3.51 16.13
CA ALA A 12 -13.43 -3.84 16.16
C ALA A 12 -14.33 -2.59 16.03
N LEU A 13 -14.03 -1.51 16.76
CA LEU A 13 -14.79 -0.26 16.68
C LEU A 13 -14.77 0.36 15.27
N VAL A 14 -13.64 0.25 14.56
CA VAL A 14 -13.52 0.74 13.18
C VAL A 14 -14.38 -0.11 12.24
N LEU A 15 -14.39 -1.43 12.40
CA LEU A 15 -15.25 -2.33 11.63
C LEU A 15 -16.73 -1.99 11.81
N ASP A 16 -17.19 -1.79 13.07
CA ASP A 16 -18.58 -1.46 13.36
C ASP A 16 -18.97 -0.11 12.74
N ALA A 17 -18.13 0.93 12.90
CA ALA A 17 -18.36 2.24 12.31
C ALA A 17 -18.41 2.21 10.78
N PHE A 18 -17.53 1.43 10.17
CA PHE A 18 -17.54 1.20 8.72
C PHE A 18 -18.81 0.50 8.26
N ALA A 19 -19.22 -0.55 8.99
CA ALA A 19 -20.42 -1.30 8.68
C ALA A 19 -21.65 -0.42 8.69
N GLU A 20 -21.86 0.36 9.75
CA GLU A 20 -22.99 1.27 9.87
C GLU A 20 -22.97 2.33 8.76
N THR A 21 -21.80 2.92 8.49
CA THR A 21 -21.63 3.93 7.46
C THR A 21 -21.96 3.40 6.06
N LEU A 22 -21.47 2.20 5.72
CA LEU A 22 -21.67 1.62 4.40
C LEU A 22 -23.05 1.01 4.22
N ARG A 23 -23.70 0.48 5.27
CA ARG A 23 -25.09 0.01 5.22
C ARG A 23 -26.08 1.13 4.90
N ALA A 24 -25.77 2.36 5.28
CA ALA A 24 -26.57 3.53 4.95
C ALA A 24 -26.50 3.93 3.46
N VAL A 25 -25.55 3.37 2.70
CA VAL A 25 -25.38 3.69 1.28
C VAL A 25 -26.26 2.79 0.42
N PRO A 26 -27.18 3.36 -0.38
CA PRO A 26 -28.03 2.59 -1.27
C PRO A 26 -27.23 1.70 -2.24
N GLY A 27 -27.59 0.42 -2.28
CA GLY A 27 -26.96 -0.56 -3.16
C GLY A 27 -25.72 -1.23 -2.59
N PHE A 28 -25.34 -0.96 -1.33
CA PHE A 28 -24.29 -1.67 -0.62
C PHE A 28 -24.87 -2.70 0.34
N GLU A 29 -24.20 -3.85 0.44
CA GLU A 29 -24.53 -4.94 1.34
C GLU A 29 -23.26 -5.42 2.04
N ILE A 30 -23.16 -5.28 3.35
CA ILE A 30 -22.04 -5.78 4.14
C ILE A 30 -22.28 -7.26 4.42
N VAL A 31 -21.49 -8.12 3.77
CA VAL A 31 -21.62 -9.58 3.87
C VAL A 31 -20.57 -10.22 4.78
N GLY A 32 -19.62 -9.46 5.27
CA GLY A 32 -18.63 -9.92 6.24
C GLY A 32 -17.86 -8.78 6.88
N LEU A 33 -17.68 -8.88 8.20
CA LEU A 33 -16.77 -8.04 9.00
C LEU A 33 -15.73 -8.97 9.62
N ILE A 34 -14.47 -8.71 9.37
CA ILE A 34 -13.39 -9.62 9.73
C ILE A 34 -12.41 -8.86 10.64
N ASN A 35 -12.36 -9.30 11.89
CA ASN A 35 -11.39 -8.78 12.84
C ASN A 35 -10.06 -9.54 12.67
N GLY A 36 -9.06 -8.86 12.12
CA GLY A 36 -7.76 -9.45 11.78
C GLY A 36 -7.73 -10.08 10.38
N ALA A 37 -6.61 -10.67 10.01
CA ALA A 37 -6.37 -11.16 8.64
C ALA A 37 -6.60 -12.66 8.46
N GLU A 38 -6.57 -13.42 9.55
CA GLU A 38 -6.52 -14.90 9.54
C GLU A 38 -7.73 -15.52 8.84
N HIS A 39 -8.89 -14.87 8.90
CA HIS A 39 -10.14 -15.37 8.35
C HIS A 39 -10.52 -14.75 7.00
N VAL A 40 -9.71 -13.83 6.45
CA VAL A 40 -10.07 -13.10 5.23
C VAL A 40 -10.30 -14.03 4.05
N LEU A 41 -9.36 -14.93 3.77
CA LEU A 41 -9.48 -15.84 2.62
C LEU A 41 -10.67 -16.79 2.76
N ALA A 42 -10.83 -17.41 3.92
CA ALA A 42 -11.95 -18.31 4.18
C ALA A 42 -13.30 -17.59 4.02
N THR A 43 -13.43 -16.39 4.59
CA THR A 43 -14.66 -15.60 4.47
C THR A 43 -14.92 -15.18 3.02
N VAL A 44 -13.92 -14.71 2.30
CA VAL A 44 -14.06 -14.30 0.88
C VAL A 44 -14.51 -15.48 0.03
N GLN A 45 -13.96 -16.67 0.23
CA GLN A 45 -14.37 -17.89 -0.49
C GLN A 45 -15.82 -18.30 -0.16
N GLN A 46 -16.21 -18.18 1.11
CA GLN A 46 -17.54 -18.56 1.59
C GLN A 46 -18.62 -17.60 1.10
N VAL A 47 -18.44 -16.28 1.31
CA VAL A 47 -19.48 -15.29 1.02
C VAL A 47 -19.41 -14.73 -0.39
N ARG A 48 -18.31 -14.95 -1.12
CA ARG A 48 -18.07 -14.49 -2.50
C ARG A 48 -18.47 -13.02 -2.70
N PRO A 49 -17.76 -12.08 -2.04
CA PRO A 49 -18.07 -10.65 -2.14
C PRO A 49 -17.73 -10.10 -3.53
N THR A 50 -18.35 -8.97 -3.87
CA THR A 50 -17.95 -8.17 -5.05
C THR A 50 -16.69 -7.37 -4.77
N VAL A 51 -16.55 -6.87 -3.51
CA VAL A 51 -15.42 -6.04 -3.07
C VAL A 51 -14.92 -6.51 -1.70
N ALA A 52 -13.61 -6.64 -1.58
CA ALA A 52 -12.94 -6.80 -0.29
C ALA A 52 -12.17 -5.51 0.05
N ILE A 53 -12.45 -4.93 1.19
CA ILE A 53 -11.75 -3.75 1.73
C ILE A 53 -10.82 -4.24 2.83
N LEU A 54 -9.50 -4.01 2.67
CA LEU A 54 -8.47 -4.50 3.58
C LEU A 54 -7.72 -3.32 4.21
N ASN A 55 -7.63 -3.27 5.53
CA ASN A 55 -6.80 -2.30 6.22
C ASN A 55 -5.32 -2.67 6.09
N MET A 56 -4.51 -1.76 5.54
CA MET A 56 -3.05 -1.93 5.39
C MET A 56 -2.30 -1.96 6.74
N GLY A 57 -2.93 -1.48 7.82
CA GLY A 57 -2.32 -1.39 9.14
C GLY A 57 -2.56 -2.60 10.05
N MET A 58 -3.12 -3.71 9.55
CA MET A 58 -3.33 -4.91 10.36
C MET A 58 -2.00 -5.48 10.85
N ALA A 59 -1.90 -5.72 12.15
CA ALA A 59 -0.66 -6.15 12.79
C ALA A 59 -0.18 -7.53 12.30
N GLY A 60 1.12 -7.65 12.01
CA GLY A 60 1.74 -8.92 11.62
C GLY A 60 1.37 -9.44 10.23
N VAL A 61 0.71 -8.62 9.37
CA VAL A 61 0.18 -9.04 8.08
C VAL A 61 0.83 -8.27 6.92
N ASP A 62 1.30 -8.98 5.92
CA ASP A 62 1.58 -8.41 4.61
C ASP A 62 0.27 -8.29 3.80
N CYS A 63 -0.36 -7.11 3.89
CA CYS A 63 -1.64 -6.86 3.24
C CYS A 63 -1.55 -6.85 1.70
N LEU A 64 -0.38 -6.60 1.11
CA LEU A 64 -0.18 -6.72 -0.34
C LEU A 64 -0.20 -8.19 -0.77
N ARG A 65 0.47 -9.04 -0.01
CA ARG A 65 0.40 -10.49 -0.22
C ARG A 65 -1.04 -11.00 -0.04
N LEU A 66 -1.72 -10.58 1.02
CA LEU A 66 -3.12 -10.94 1.26
C LEU A 66 -4.04 -10.49 0.11
N ALA A 67 -3.85 -9.29 -0.43
CA ALA A 67 -4.59 -8.79 -1.59
C ALA A 67 -4.40 -9.70 -2.81
N LYS A 68 -3.17 -10.13 -3.08
CA LYS A 68 -2.86 -11.08 -4.15
C LYS A 68 -3.56 -12.43 -3.93
N GLU A 69 -3.47 -12.99 -2.73
CA GLU A 69 -4.11 -14.26 -2.36
C GLU A 69 -5.65 -14.18 -2.51
N VAL A 70 -6.28 -13.06 -2.12
CA VAL A 70 -7.72 -12.82 -2.34
C VAL A 70 -8.06 -12.81 -3.83
N ARG A 71 -7.26 -12.14 -4.66
CA ARG A 71 -7.46 -12.08 -6.11
C ARG A 71 -7.29 -13.44 -6.79
N GLU A 72 -6.33 -14.23 -6.33
CA GLU A 72 -6.11 -15.60 -6.83
C GLU A 72 -7.26 -16.53 -6.44
N ALA A 73 -7.72 -16.46 -5.18
CA ALA A 73 -8.82 -17.28 -4.67
C ALA A 73 -10.18 -16.89 -5.24
N GLN A 74 -10.41 -15.61 -5.52
CA GLN A 74 -11.67 -15.08 -6.04
C GLN A 74 -11.42 -13.98 -7.09
N PRO A 75 -11.14 -14.33 -8.36
CA PRO A 75 -10.80 -13.39 -9.42
C PRO A 75 -11.85 -12.31 -9.72
N ARG A 76 -13.12 -12.56 -9.36
CA ARG A 76 -14.22 -11.59 -9.51
C ARG A 76 -14.36 -10.62 -8.34
N CYS A 77 -13.65 -10.85 -7.23
CA CYS A 77 -13.64 -9.93 -6.09
C CYS A 77 -12.64 -8.82 -6.34
N GLY A 78 -13.08 -7.57 -6.43
CA GLY A 78 -12.20 -6.42 -6.46
C GLY A 78 -11.62 -6.16 -5.08
N VAL A 79 -10.32 -5.84 -5.00
CA VAL A 79 -9.66 -5.52 -3.73
C VAL A 79 -9.40 -4.01 -3.64
N ALA A 80 -9.83 -3.40 -2.54
CA ALA A 80 -9.51 -2.04 -2.15
C ALA A 80 -8.69 -2.04 -0.85
N LEU A 81 -7.62 -1.28 -0.80
CA LEU A 81 -6.74 -1.15 0.36
C LEU A 81 -6.98 0.18 1.07
N LEU A 82 -7.15 0.16 2.39
CA LEU A 82 -7.19 1.36 3.23
C LEU A 82 -5.82 1.63 3.81
N ALA A 83 -5.25 2.80 3.53
CA ALA A 83 -3.93 3.19 4.01
C ALA A 83 -3.98 4.51 4.78
N ALA A 84 -3.22 4.63 5.88
CA ALA A 84 -3.15 5.86 6.67
C ALA A 84 -2.50 7.00 5.88
N SER A 85 -1.39 6.70 5.21
CA SER A 85 -0.60 7.66 4.42
C SER A 85 -0.12 6.98 3.13
N PRO A 86 -1.00 6.82 2.12
CA PRO A 86 -0.62 6.18 0.88
C PRO A 86 0.39 7.03 0.11
N THR A 87 1.46 6.37 -0.34
CA THR A 87 2.46 6.96 -1.22
C THR A 87 2.30 6.41 -2.64
N ARG A 88 2.87 7.08 -3.64
CA ARG A 88 2.90 6.57 -5.01
C ARG A 88 3.50 5.17 -5.10
N ALA A 89 4.60 4.93 -4.40
CA ALA A 89 5.26 3.61 -4.38
C ALA A 89 4.36 2.53 -3.78
N LEU A 90 3.57 2.86 -2.74
CA LEU A 90 2.58 1.95 -2.19
C LEU A 90 1.48 1.65 -3.21
N VAL A 91 1.00 2.66 -3.93
CA VAL A 91 -0.01 2.50 -4.99
C VAL A 91 0.51 1.57 -6.09
N ASP A 92 1.72 1.80 -6.58
CA ASP A 92 2.32 0.96 -7.63
C ASP A 92 2.42 -0.52 -7.16
N ARG A 93 2.91 -0.76 -5.94
CA ARG A 93 2.98 -2.11 -5.35
C ARG A 93 1.60 -2.73 -5.14
N ALA A 94 0.60 -1.95 -4.75
CA ALA A 94 -0.77 -2.42 -4.56
C ALA A 94 -1.40 -2.86 -5.89
N VAL A 95 -1.18 -2.11 -6.95
CA VAL A 95 -1.63 -2.46 -8.31
C VAL A 95 -0.93 -3.74 -8.79
N ASP A 96 0.38 -3.86 -8.58
CA ASP A 96 1.13 -5.08 -8.90
C ASP A 96 0.63 -6.31 -8.12
N ALA A 97 0.13 -6.09 -6.90
CA ALA A 97 -0.53 -7.13 -6.09
C ALA A 97 -1.99 -7.41 -6.51
N GLY A 98 -2.51 -6.70 -7.53
CA GLY A 98 -3.86 -6.89 -8.06
C GLY A 98 -4.95 -6.10 -7.34
N ALA A 99 -4.60 -5.17 -6.44
CA ALA A 99 -5.58 -4.24 -5.87
C ALA A 99 -6.07 -3.24 -6.92
N LEU A 100 -7.35 -2.92 -6.88
CA LEU A 100 -7.99 -1.97 -7.80
C LEU A 100 -8.15 -0.58 -7.18
N SER A 101 -7.87 -0.41 -5.89
CA SER A 101 -7.89 0.89 -5.24
C SER A 101 -6.98 0.94 -4.03
N VAL A 102 -6.39 2.11 -3.80
CA VAL A 102 -5.76 2.49 -2.52
C VAL A 102 -6.44 3.76 -2.04
N ILE A 103 -7.12 3.66 -0.90
CA ILE A 103 -7.97 4.70 -0.35
C ILE A 103 -7.31 5.25 0.93
N PRO A 104 -7.05 6.56 1.00
CA PRO A 104 -6.58 7.17 2.24
C PRO A 104 -7.63 7.02 3.37
N LYS A 105 -7.20 6.68 4.59
CA LYS A 105 -8.12 6.59 5.75
C LYS A 105 -8.77 7.93 6.10
N HIS A 106 -8.18 9.05 5.69
CA HIS A 106 -8.74 10.38 5.86
C HIS A 106 -9.64 10.83 4.69
N ALA A 107 -9.89 9.96 3.71
CA ALA A 107 -10.77 10.27 2.59
C ALA A 107 -12.21 10.51 3.06
N ARG A 108 -12.92 11.38 2.34
CA ARG A 108 -14.36 11.60 2.59
C ARG A 108 -15.17 10.37 2.21
N LEU A 109 -16.32 10.18 2.86
CA LEU A 109 -17.24 9.07 2.56
C LEU A 109 -17.62 9.01 1.07
N SER A 110 -17.85 10.15 0.44
CA SER A 110 -18.16 10.20 -1.01
C SER A 110 -17.06 9.60 -1.89
N HIS A 111 -15.81 9.82 -1.53
CA HIS A 111 -14.65 9.24 -2.21
C HIS A 111 -14.59 7.71 -1.99
N LEU A 112 -14.75 7.26 -0.76
CA LEU A 112 -14.81 5.84 -0.42
C LEU A 112 -15.92 5.13 -1.21
N VAL A 113 -17.13 5.71 -1.24
CA VAL A 113 -18.27 5.16 -1.99
C VAL A 113 -17.98 5.10 -3.50
N GLY A 114 -17.39 6.15 -4.06
CA GLY A 114 -16.98 6.19 -5.47
C GLY A 114 -15.93 5.10 -5.78
N ALA A 115 -14.92 4.95 -4.93
CA ALA A 115 -13.89 3.94 -5.08
C ALA A 115 -14.46 2.52 -5.01
N ILE A 116 -15.34 2.22 -4.04
CA ILE A 116 -16.01 0.91 -3.93
C ILE A 116 -16.83 0.59 -5.18
N ARG A 117 -17.57 1.56 -5.73
CA ARG A 117 -18.34 1.36 -6.98
C ARG A 117 -17.43 1.10 -8.17
N GLY A 118 -16.33 1.83 -8.29
CA GLY A 118 -15.34 1.61 -9.35
C GLY A 118 -14.69 0.23 -9.25
N VAL A 119 -14.26 -0.16 -8.03
CA VAL A 119 -13.69 -1.49 -7.75
C VAL A 119 -14.69 -2.61 -8.05
N ALA A 120 -15.96 -2.43 -7.70
CA ALA A 120 -17.02 -3.39 -8.02
C ALA A 120 -17.26 -3.55 -9.54
N ALA A 121 -17.02 -2.49 -10.31
CA ALA A 121 -17.05 -2.52 -11.77
C ALA A 121 -15.76 -3.07 -12.41
N GLY A 122 -14.77 -3.46 -11.61
CA GLY A 122 -13.46 -3.93 -12.07
C GLY A 122 -12.52 -2.80 -12.54
N CYS A 123 -12.85 -1.54 -12.24
CA CYS A 123 -12.05 -0.39 -12.63
C CYS A 123 -10.96 -0.10 -11.61
N LEU A 124 -9.76 0.21 -12.11
CA LEU A 124 -8.70 0.78 -11.29
C LEU A 124 -9.14 2.20 -10.85
N THR A 125 -9.31 2.39 -9.54
CA THR A 125 -9.80 3.63 -8.95
C THR A 125 -8.77 4.15 -7.94
N ILE A 126 -7.94 5.09 -8.33
CA ILE A 126 -6.90 5.68 -7.49
C ILE A 126 -7.15 7.18 -7.41
N ASP A 127 -6.94 7.75 -6.21
CA ASP A 127 -7.05 9.20 -6.02
C ASP A 127 -6.10 9.93 -6.98
N PRO A 128 -6.60 10.88 -7.80
CA PRO A 128 -5.75 11.67 -8.68
C PRO A 128 -4.58 12.36 -7.98
N VAL A 129 -4.74 12.73 -6.69
CA VAL A 129 -3.67 13.31 -5.88
C VAL A 129 -2.52 12.32 -5.68
N LEU A 130 -2.82 11.02 -5.61
CA LEU A 130 -1.81 9.95 -5.51
C LEU A 130 -1.20 9.59 -6.87
N ILE A 131 -1.93 9.86 -7.97
CA ILE A 131 -1.44 9.63 -9.34
C ILE A 131 -0.73 10.87 -9.86
N GLY A 132 -1.16 12.05 -9.49
CA GLY A 132 -0.79 13.33 -10.08
C GLY A 132 -0.05 14.28 -9.15
N ALA A 133 1.19 14.27 -9.18
CA ALA A 133 2.08 15.11 -9.97
C ALA A 133 2.91 14.13 -10.80
N PRO A 134 3.24 14.38 -12.06
CA PRO A 134 4.30 13.63 -12.66
C PRO A 134 5.46 13.80 -11.69
N THR A 135 5.80 12.75 -10.94
CA THR A 135 7.10 12.68 -10.32
C THR A 135 8.03 12.88 -11.49
N ALA A 136 8.52 14.11 -11.61
CA ALA A 136 9.56 14.47 -12.52
C ALA A 136 10.71 13.50 -12.21
N GLY A 137 10.87 12.52 -13.08
CA GLY A 137 11.78 11.41 -12.91
C GLY A 137 11.14 10.25 -12.11
N ARG A 138 10.91 9.12 -12.79
CA ARG A 138 11.06 7.82 -12.18
C ARG A 138 12.41 7.88 -11.47
N HIS A 139 12.39 8.13 -10.16
CA HIS A 139 13.61 7.95 -9.36
C HIS A 139 13.86 6.47 -9.30
N THR A 140 14.40 5.93 -10.39
CA THR A 140 14.83 4.55 -10.46
C THR A 140 16.10 4.42 -9.64
N LEU A 141 15.89 4.40 -8.30
CA LEU A 141 16.95 3.90 -7.44
C LEU A 141 17.23 2.48 -7.90
N THR A 142 18.48 2.22 -8.25
CA THR A 142 18.93 0.86 -8.51
C THR A 142 18.79 0.02 -7.24
N GLN A 143 18.79 -1.31 -7.36
CA GLN A 143 18.78 -2.19 -6.21
C GLN A 143 19.93 -1.86 -5.23
N ARG A 144 21.13 -1.61 -5.74
CA ARG A 144 22.30 -1.25 -4.93
C ARG A 144 22.17 0.10 -4.23
N GLU A 145 21.53 1.08 -4.85
CA GLU A 145 21.24 2.37 -4.20
C GLU A 145 20.22 2.22 -3.07
N ARG A 146 19.20 1.36 -3.25
CA ARG A 146 18.22 1.05 -2.20
C ARG A 146 18.86 0.35 -1.00
N GLU A 147 19.68 -0.66 -1.22
CA GLU A 147 20.41 -1.37 -0.16
C GLU A 147 21.29 -0.42 0.66
N VAL A 148 22.03 0.47 0.01
CA VAL A 148 22.86 1.49 0.66
C VAL A 148 22.00 2.48 1.47
N LEU A 149 20.86 2.93 0.95
CA LEU A 149 19.97 3.85 1.66
C LEU A 149 19.26 3.17 2.82
N SER A 150 18.82 1.92 2.70
CA SER A 150 18.22 1.14 3.80
C SER A 150 19.15 1.04 5.01
N LEU A 151 20.41 0.68 4.77
CA LEU A 151 21.41 0.65 5.83
C LEU A 151 21.76 2.05 6.36
N THR A 152 21.60 3.09 5.55
CA THR A 152 21.76 4.48 6.00
C THR A 152 20.63 4.92 6.92
N VAL A 153 19.37 4.47 6.69
CA VAL A 153 18.24 4.71 7.59
C VAL A 153 18.51 4.13 8.98
N SER A 154 19.09 2.94 9.07
CA SER A 154 19.47 2.32 10.36
C SER A 154 20.67 2.97 11.05
N GLY A 155 21.24 4.02 10.48
CA GLY A 155 22.35 4.78 11.05
C GLY A 155 23.74 4.23 10.72
N ALA A 156 23.86 3.24 9.85
CA ALA A 156 25.14 2.61 9.52
C ALA A 156 26.14 3.59 8.88
N SER A 157 27.39 3.49 9.28
CA SER A 157 28.51 4.23 8.70
C SER A 157 28.87 3.69 7.30
N VAL A 158 29.57 4.50 6.48
CA VAL A 158 30.05 4.06 5.16
C VAL A 158 30.90 2.79 5.24
N LYS A 159 31.67 2.61 6.34
CA LYS A 159 32.52 1.42 6.53
C LYS A 159 31.67 0.18 6.83
N GLU A 160 30.65 0.32 7.67
CA GLU A 160 29.70 -0.76 8.00
C GLU A 160 28.90 -1.19 6.80
N ILE A 161 28.35 -0.23 6.02
CA ILE A 161 27.62 -0.49 4.77
C ILE A 161 28.52 -1.21 3.77
N ALA A 162 29.77 -0.75 3.62
CA ALA A 162 30.75 -1.37 2.73
C ALA A 162 31.02 -2.84 3.10
N LYS A 163 31.15 -3.12 4.39
CA LYS A 163 31.34 -4.48 4.92
C LYS A 163 30.10 -5.35 4.68
N GLU A 164 28.91 -4.85 5.01
CA GLU A 164 27.63 -5.57 4.91
C GLU A 164 27.30 -5.96 3.46
N LEU A 165 27.51 -5.03 2.52
CA LEU A 165 27.20 -5.22 1.11
C LEU A 165 28.35 -5.79 0.27
N PHE A 166 29.49 -6.12 0.89
CA PHE A 166 30.71 -6.60 0.22
C PHE A 166 31.20 -5.62 -0.86
N LEU A 167 31.19 -4.30 -0.55
CA LEU A 167 31.59 -3.23 -1.44
C LEU A 167 32.81 -2.46 -0.89
N SER A 168 33.46 -1.68 -1.77
CA SER A 168 34.45 -0.69 -1.31
C SER A 168 33.76 0.54 -0.70
N CYS A 169 34.41 1.21 0.26
CA CYS A 169 33.92 2.50 0.77
C CYS A 169 33.73 3.55 -0.31
N GLY A 170 34.54 3.50 -1.37
CA GLY A 170 34.40 4.37 -2.55
C GLY A 170 33.11 4.10 -3.32
N THR A 171 32.78 2.82 -3.53
CA THR A 171 31.52 2.40 -4.18
C THR A 171 30.31 2.86 -3.39
N VAL A 172 30.32 2.70 -2.04
CA VAL A 172 29.22 3.16 -1.18
C VAL A 172 29.02 4.67 -1.25
N ARG A 173 30.12 5.46 -1.26
CA ARG A 173 30.05 6.92 -1.44
C ARG A 173 29.46 7.32 -2.79
N ASN A 174 29.86 6.64 -3.87
CA ASN A 174 29.36 6.90 -5.21
C ASN A 174 27.85 6.57 -5.32
N LEU A 175 27.41 5.42 -4.79
CA LEU A 175 26.00 5.04 -4.76
C LEU A 175 25.18 6.03 -3.94
N SER A 176 25.67 6.43 -2.75
CA SER A 176 25.03 7.46 -1.92
C SER A 176 24.92 8.81 -2.65
N SER A 177 25.99 9.26 -3.32
CA SER A 177 25.98 10.53 -4.04
C SER A 177 25.03 10.50 -5.24
N THR A 178 24.95 9.37 -5.95
CA THR A 178 24.00 9.20 -7.05
C THR A 178 22.57 9.18 -6.55
N ALA A 179 22.29 8.48 -5.45
CA ALA A 179 20.99 8.46 -4.81
C ALA A 179 20.58 9.85 -4.30
N MET A 180 21.50 10.58 -3.64
CA MET A 180 21.25 11.97 -3.20
C MET A 180 20.85 12.88 -4.37
N ARG A 181 21.55 12.80 -5.50
CA ARG A 181 21.23 13.59 -6.69
C ARG A 181 19.88 13.23 -7.26
N LYS A 182 19.54 11.94 -7.34
CA LYS A 182 18.23 11.44 -7.79
C LYS A 182 17.10 11.92 -6.91
N LEU A 183 17.30 11.90 -5.60
CA LEU A 183 16.29 12.24 -4.59
C LEU A 183 16.29 13.72 -4.20
N LYS A 184 17.22 14.51 -4.73
CA LYS A 184 17.46 15.91 -4.34
C LYS A 184 17.67 16.07 -2.83
N GLY A 185 18.26 15.08 -2.19
CA GLY A 185 18.57 15.08 -0.77
C GLY A 185 19.80 15.97 -0.47
N ARG A 186 19.75 16.73 0.63
CA ARG A 186 20.85 17.64 1.07
C ARG A 186 22.08 16.87 1.57
N ASN A 187 21.88 15.67 2.08
CA ASN A 187 22.91 14.74 2.51
C ASN A 187 22.39 13.30 2.43
N ARG A 188 23.26 12.29 2.70
CA ARG A 188 22.89 10.87 2.59
C ARG A 188 21.75 10.47 3.53
N PHE A 189 21.64 11.08 4.72
CA PHE A 189 20.59 10.79 5.68
C PHE A 189 19.26 11.40 5.24
N ASP A 190 19.28 12.61 4.67
CA ASP A 190 18.09 13.24 4.10
C ASP A 190 17.59 12.46 2.88
N ALA A 191 18.48 11.98 2.02
CA ALA A 191 18.11 11.10 0.91
C ALA A 191 17.53 9.77 1.40
N ALA A 192 18.10 9.17 2.44
CA ALA A 192 17.59 7.94 3.04
C ALA A 192 16.21 8.14 3.67
N ARG A 193 16.00 9.26 4.39
CA ARG A 193 14.70 9.64 4.94
C ARG A 193 13.66 9.83 3.84
N ILE A 194 13.98 10.60 2.78
CA ILE A 194 13.09 10.80 1.64
C ILE A 194 12.70 9.45 1.01
N ALA A 195 13.67 8.56 0.76
CA ALA A 195 13.40 7.26 0.19
C ALA A 195 12.49 6.39 1.09
N TYR A 196 12.71 6.44 2.41
CA TYR A 196 11.90 5.73 3.39
C TYR A 196 10.46 6.27 3.44
N GLU A 197 10.29 7.60 3.57
CA GLU A 197 8.97 8.26 3.59
C GLU A 197 8.17 8.03 2.31
N GLN A 198 8.86 7.84 1.18
CA GLN A 198 8.24 7.54 -0.12
C GLN A 198 8.01 6.04 -0.35
N GLY A 199 8.41 5.17 0.58
CA GLY A 199 8.25 3.71 0.47
C GLY A 199 9.10 3.06 -0.63
N TRP A 200 10.29 3.64 -0.93
CA TRP A 200 11.22 3.11 -1.93
C TRP A 200 12.31 2.17 -1.34
N LEU A 201 12.32 2.02 -0.01
CA LEU A 201 13.23 1.15 0.74
C LEU A 201 12.48 -0.03 1.36
#